data_6891f8559427e31ac678acc1a9b18a8b
#
_entry.id   6891f8559427e31ac678acc1a9b18a8b
#
_cell.length_a   1.000
_cell.length_b   1.000
_cell.length_c   1.000
_cell.angle_alpha   90.00
_cell.angle_beta   90.00
_cell.angle_gamma   90.00
#
_symmetry.space_group_name_H-M   'P 1'
#
loop_
_entity.id
_entity.type
_entity.pdbx_description
1 polymer ?
#
loop_
_entity_poly.entity_id
_entity_poly.type
_entity_poly.pdbx_seq_one_letter_code
_entity_poly.pdbx_strand_id
1 'polypeptide(L)'
;QFPLREQFRTLKSLVSLGVFRQKDNHGVYFADGVVAKLEYPMNEESLAHAQERFGFVYDKYLKGTNVKTYLTVIPDKNYFLATPNGYPALDYDAFFASMQTALPWASWIDLTDSLTIDDYYRTDLHWRQEKLLPAAKTIADAMGAVISDDFTEQELDRDYYGLYYGYAALPVKPEKISYLTNDTIENAVVTNFETNQKTAVYDMEKAAGKDPYEMFLSGSVSLLTIENPSAATDKELVILRDSFASSFAPLLLEGYAKITLVDIRYLPSARLGSFVTFDKQDVLFLYSVPVLNNSETIK
;
A
#
# COMPACT_ATOMS: atom_id res chain seq x y z
N GLN A 1 -7.76 -27.07 -15.94
CA GLN A 1 -6.37 -26.60 -15.83
C GLN A 1 -5.44 -27.65 -16.42
N PHE A 2 -4.36 -27.23 -17.10
CA PHE A 2 -3.36 -28.16 -17.67
C PHE A 2 -2.67 -28.92 -16.53
N PRO A 3 -2.62 -30.29 -16.58
CA PRO A 3 -1.95 -31.06 -15.54
C PRO A 3 -0.48 -30.64 -15.41
N LEU A 4 0.04 -30.59 -14.19
CA LEU A 4 1.43 -30.22 -13.88
C LEU A 4 1.84 -28.79 -14.29
N ARG A 5 0.89 -27.87 -14.47
CA ARG A 5 1.16 -26.49 -14.88
C ARG A 5 2.20 -25.80 -14.00
N GLU A 6 2.07 -25.91 -12.68
CA GLU A 6 3.00 -25.28 -11.74
C GLU A 6 4.39 -25.89 -11.81
N GLN A 7 4.50 -27.22 -11.95
CA GLN A 7 5.78 -27.89 -12.08
C GLN A 7 6.51 -27.47 -13.37
N PHE A 8 5.80 -27.31 -14.48
CA PHE A 8 6.40 -26.80 -15.73
C PHE A 8 6.82 -25.35 -15.63
N ARG A 9 6.08 -24.52 -14.90
CA ARG A 9 6.45 -23.12 -14.66
C ARG A 9 7.70 -23.03 -13.79
N THR A 10 7.75 -23.81 -12.70
CA THR A 10 8.94 -23.91 -11.83
C THR A 10 10.15 -24.37 -12.62
N LEU A 11 10.02 -25.44 -13.45
CA LEU A 11 11.10 -25.92 -14.28
C LEU A 11 11.58 -24.84 -15.27
N LYS A 12 10.67 -24.13 -15.94
CA LYS A 12 11.01 -23.01 -16.83
C LYS A 12 11.81 -21.93 -16.07
N SER A 13 11.34 -21.52 -14.91
CA SER A 13 12.02 -20.49 -14.11
C SER A 13 13.41 -20.94 -13.65
N LEU A 14 13.54 -22.18 -13.19
CA LEU A 14 14.84 -22.74 -12.80
C LEU A 14 15.81 -22.83 -13.99
N VAL A 15 15.34 -23.22 -15.17
CA VAL A 15 16.16 -23.26 -16.38
C VAL A 15 16.55 -21.85 -16.82
N SER A 16 15.61 -20.89 -16.82
CA SER A 16 15.89 -19.50 -17.20
C SER A 16 16.92 -18.87 -16.28
N LEU A 17 16.74 -18.95 -14.99
CA LEU A 17 17.61 -18.31 -14.00
C LEU A 17 18.90 -19.13 -13.74
N GLY A 18 18.79 -20.44 -13.62
CA GLY A 18 19.92 -21.30 -13.25
C GLY A 18 20.80 -21.72 -14.42
N VAL A 19 20.21 -22.17 -15.55
CA VAL A 19 20.95 -22.68 -16.71
C VAL A 19 21.32 -21.57 -17.68
N PHE A 20 20.33 -20.74 -18.07
CA PHE A 20 20.58 -19.61 -18.98
C PHE A 20 21.13 -18.37 -18.28
N ARG A 21 21.22 -18.38 -16.95
CA ARG A 21 21.71 -17.26 -16.14
C ARG A 21 21.04 -15.93 -16.50
N GLN A 22 19.75 -15.99 -16.88
CA GLN A 22 18.97 -14.78 -17.05
C GLN A 22 18.83 -14.08 -15.70
N LYS A 23 18.99 -12.76 -15.69
CA LYS A 23 18.88 -12.00 -14.44
C LYS A 23 17.45 -11.98 -13.90
N ASP A 24 16.45 -12.04 -14.78
CA ASP A 24 15.03 -12.05 -14.43
C ASP A 24 14.23 -13.01 -15.34
N ASN A 25 12.98 -13.27 -14.92
CA ASN A 25 11.98 -13.97 -15.73
C ASN A 25 10.73 -13.10 -15.82
N HIS A 26 10.53 -12.45 -16.96
CA HIS A 26 9.44 -11.50 -17.20
C HIS A 26 9.44 -10.30 -16.24
N GLY A 27 10.60 -9.74 -15.96
CA GLY A 27 10.77 -8.63 -15.04
C GLY A 27 10.70 -9.01 -13.55
N VAL A 28 10.59 -10.31 -13.24
CA VAL A 28 10.63 -10.81 -11.85
C VAL A 28 11.97 -11.47 -11.59
N TYR A 29 12.62 -11.08 -10.52
CA TYR A 29 13.91 -11.62 -10.09
C TYR A 29 13.87 -12.11 -8.63
N PHE A 30 14.90 -12.84 -8.26
CA PHE A 30 15.09 -13.37 -6.90
C PHE A 30 16.45 -12.92 -6.37
N ALA A 31 16.43 -12.25 -5.23
CA ALA A 31 17.63 -11.80 -4.54
C ALA A 31 17.40 -11.84 -3.02
N ASP A 32 18.42 -12.22 -2.26
CA ASP A 32 18.43 -12.23 -0.78
C ASP A 32 17.22 -12.95 -0.15
N GLY A 33 16.71 -13.99 -0.81
CA GLY A 33 15.55 -14.74 -0.31
C GLY A 33 14.18 -14.12 -0.68
N VAL A 34 14.17 -13.02 -1.41
CA VAL A 34 12.99 -12.23 -1.76
C VAL A 34 12.74 -12.27 -3.27
N VAL A 35 11.49 -12.40 -3.66
CA VAL A 35 11.03 -12.22 -5.06
C VAL A 35 10.60 -10.77 -5.23
N ALA A 36 11.14 -10.11 -6.24
CA ALA A 36 10.80 -8.74 -6.58
C ALA A 36 10.52 -8.62 -8.08
N LYS A 37 9.70 -7.63 -8.45
CA LYS A 37 9.45 -7.24 -9.83
C LYS A 37 10.24 -5.97 -10.11
N LEU A 38 10.96 -5.92 -11.23
CA LEU A 38 11.69 -4.74 -11.64
C LEU A 38 10.73 -3.57 -11.93
N GLU A 39 10.96 -2.47 -11.24
CA GLU A 39 10.36 -1.16 -11.55
C GLU A 39 11.46 -0.30 -12.17
N TYR A 40 11.58 -0.38 -13.49
CA TYR A 40 12.59 0.33 -14.29
C TYR A 40 12.22 0.27 -15.78
N PRO A 41 12.43 1.36 -16.52
CA PRO A 41 12.89 2.69 -16.09
C PRO A 41 11.80 3.52 -15.40
N MET A 42 12.18 4.71 -14.91
CA MET A 42 11.21 5.73 -14.49
C MET A 42 10.35 6.14 -15.69
N ASN A 43 9.04 6.11 -15.50
CA ASN A 43 8.06 6.54 -16.50
C ASN A 43 7.61 7.97 -16.20
N GLU A 44 8.28 8.94 -16.81
CA GLU A 44 8.03 10.36 -16.58
C GLU A 44 6.59 10.76 -16.97
N GLU A 45 6.02 10.16 -18.02
CA GLU A 45 4.63 10.43 -18.44
C GLU A 45 3.64 9.95 -17.40
N SER A 46 3.88 8.76 -16.84
CA SER A 46 3.07 8.22 -15.75
C SER A 46 3.16 9.09 -14.51
N LEU A 47 4.36 9.51 -14.15
CA LEU A 47 4.57 10.37 -12.99
C LEU A 47 3.87 11.71 -13.16
N ALA A 48 4.00 12.35 -14.32
CA ALA A 48 3.29 13.58 -14.65
C ALA A 48 1.77 13.43 -14.61
N HIS A 49 1.24 12.30 -15.10
CA HIS A 49 -0.18 12.01 -15.00
C HIS A 49 -0.67 11.89 -13.55
N ALA A 50 0.07 11.19 -12.68
CA ALA A 50 -0.29 11.11 -11.26
C ALA A 50 -0.28 12.49 -10.59
N GLN A 51 0.75 13.30 -10.88
CA GLN A 51 0.88 14.68 -10.39
C GLN A 51 -0.30 15.55 -10.84
N GLU A 52 -0.72 15.44 -12.10
CA GLU A 52 -1.90 16.14 -12.63
C GLU A 52 -3.19 15.72 -11.89
N ARG A 53 -3.39 14.43 -11.67
CA ARG A 53 -4.58 13.92 -10.96
C ARG A 53 -4.62 14.38 -9.51
N PHE A 54 -3.48 14.37 -8.80
CA PHE A 54 -3.40 14.87 -7.44
C PHE A 54 -3.60 16.39 -7.38
N GLY A 55 -3.00 17.13 -8.31
CA GLY A 55 -3.23 18.57 -8.47
C GLY A 55 -4.70 18.92 -8.73
N PHE A 56 -5.39 18.13 -9.56
CA PHE A 56 -6.83 18.28 -9.79
C PHE A 56 -7.65 18.10 -8.50
N VAL A 57 -7.34 17.08 -7.70
CA VAL A 57 -8.01 16.87 -6.40
C VAL A 57 -7.77 18.05 -5.47
N TYR A 58 -6.52 18.52 -5.37
CA TYR A 58 -6.18 19.67 -4.57
C TYR A 58 -6.92 20.93 -5.01
N ASP A 59 -6.81 21.32 -6.27
CA ASP A 59 -7.42 22.55 -6.77
C ASP A 59 -8.94 22.56 -6.66
N LYS A 60 -9.58 21.40 -6.84
CA LYS A 60 -11.03 21.28 -6.86
C LYS A 60 -11.65 21.17 -5.47
N TYR A 61 -10.98 20.50 -4.53
CA TYR A 61 -11.62 20.10 -3.27
C TYR A 61 -10.90 20.56 -2.01
N LEU A 62 -9.58 20.78 -2.06
CA LEU A 62 -8.79 21.03 -0.85
C LEU A 62 -8.37 22.49 -0.72
N LYS A 63 -8.08 23.12 -1.85
CA LYS A 63 -7.64 24.52 -1.89
C LYS A 63 -8.68 25.47 -1.31
N GLY A 64 -8.24 26.28 -0.33
CA GLY A 64 -9.13 27.25 0.34
C GLY A 64 -9.98 26.66 1.47
N THR A 65 -9.82 25.39 1.80
CA THR A 65 -10.37 24.76 3.02
C THR A 65 -9.36 24.84 4.16
N ASN A 66 -9.71 24.28 5.33
CA ASN A 66 -8.81 24.19 6.48
C ASN A 66 -8.13 22.81 6.58
N VAL A 67 -8.17 21.98 5.53
CA VAL A 67 -7.50 20.70 5.52
C VAL A 67 -5.99 20.87 5.57
N LYS A 68 -5.32 19.92 6.21
CA LYS A 68 -3.86 19.77 6.12
C LYS A 68 -3.56 18.65 5.15
N THR A 69 -2.70 18.92 4.18
CA THR A 69 -2.38 17.97 3.13
C THR A 69 -0.97 17.41 3.30
N TYR A 70 -0.87 16.10 3.16
CA TYR A 70 0.36 15.34 3.29
C TYR A 70 0.55 14.41 2.09
N LEU A 71 1.79 14.16 1.75
CA LEU A 71 2.18 13.23 0.68
C LEU A 71 3.27 12.31 1.19
N THR A 72 3.08 11.02 0.99
CA THR A 72 4.13 10.03 1.16
C THR A 72 4.12 9.05 0.00
N VAL A 73 5.29 8.67 -0.46
CA VAL A 73 5.48 7.66 -1.49
C VAL A 73 6.17 6.46 -0.87
N ILE A 74 5.52 5.31 -0.95
CA ILE A 74 6.02 4.06 -0.40
C ILE A 74 7.06 3.50 -1.36
N PRO A 75 8.34 3.35 -0.95
CA PRO A 75 9.33 2.68 -1.76
C PRO A 75 8.91 1.23 -2.02
N ASP A 76 9.27 0.70 -3.17
CA ASP A 76 9.08 -0.71 -3.47
C ASP A 76 10.34 -1.52 -3.09
N LYS A 77 10.27 -2.84 -3.24
CA LYS A 77 11.38 -3.73 -2.89
C LYS A 77 12.68 -3.43 -3.63
N ASN A 78 12.59 -2.87 -4.86
CA ASN A 78 13.78 -2.56 -5.66
C ASN A 78 14.63 -1.45 -5.02
N TYR A 79 14.01 -0.56 -4.25
CA TYR A 79 14.73 0.45 -3.47
C TYR A 79 15.83 -0.18 -2.60
N PHE A 80 15.53 -1.32 -2.01
CA PHE A 80 16.43 -2.04 -1.11
C PHE A 80 17.30 -3.09 -1.83
N LEU A 81 16.75 -3.76 -2.84
CA LEU A 81 17.34 -4.98 -3.41
C LEU A 81 18.07 -4.78 -4.74
N ALA A 82 17.60 -3.85 -5.59
CA ALA A 82 18.04 -3.85 -6.98
C ALA A 82 19.53 -3.51 -7.10
N THR A 83 19.96 -2.35 -6.65
CA THR A 83 21.34 -1.89 -6.78
C THR A 83 22.36 -2.81 -6.10
N PRO A 84 22.17 -3.27 -4.84
CA PRO A 84 23.11 -4.18 -4.20
C PRO A 84 23.28 -5.51 -4.93
N ASN A 85 22.23 -5.96 -5.64
CA ASN A 85 22.23 -7.22 -6.38
C ASN A 85 22.52 -7.06 -7.89
N GLY A 86 22.93 -5.86 -8.35
CA GLY A 86 23.32 -5.59 -9.73
C GLY A 86 22.17 -5.58 -10.73
N TYR A 87 20.97 -5.27 -10.26
CA TYR A 87 19.79 -5.02 -11.10
C TYR A 87 19.65 -3.52 -11.39
N PRO A 88 19.03 -3.13 -12.51
CA PRO A 88 18.68 -1.74 -12.75
C PRO A 88 17.66 -1.28 -11.70
N ALA A 89 17.81 -0.06 -11.22
CA ALA A 89 16.93 0.58 -10.27
C ALA A 89 16.47 1.93 -10.79
N LEU A 90 15.32 2.41 -10.31
CA LEU A 90 14.91 3.80 -10.47
C LEU A 90 15.94 4.72 -9.80
N ASP A 91 16.06 5.92 -10.29
CA ASP A 91 16.60 7.02 -9.51
C ASP A 91 15.51 7.47 -8.53
N TYR A 92 15.51 6.87 -7.33
CA TYR A 92 14.47 7.13 -6.33
C TYR A 92 14.55 8.55 -5.79
N ASP A 93 15.74 9.14 -5.69
CA ASP A 93 15.91 10.52 -5.27
C ASP A 93 15.25 11.47 -6.27
N ALA A 94 15.51 11.26 -7.56
CA ALA A 94 14.84 12.02 -8.62
C ALA A 94 13.33 11.80 -8.65
N PHE A 95 12.88 10.57 -8.43
CA PHE A 95 11.46 10.22 -8.38
C PHE A 95 10.74 10.96 -7.25
N PHE A 96 11.25 10.89 -6.03
CA PHE A 96 10.66 11.55 -4.87
C PHE A 96 10.74 13.08 -5.00
N ALA A 97 11.87 13.63 -5.45
CA ALA A 97 12.02 15.06 -5.70
C ALA A 97 11.04 15.59 -6.76
N SER A 98 10.75 14.80 -7.81
CA SER A 98 9.73 15.15 -8.80
C SER A 98 8.34 15.28 -8.18
N MET A 99 7.95 14.31 -7.34
CA MET A 99 6.65 14.35 -6.65
C MET A 99 6.55 15.53 -5.67
N GLN A 100 7.59 15.78 -4.88
CA GLN A 100 7.63 16.91 -3.94
C GLN A 100 7.54 18.25 -4.67
N THR A 101 8.28 18.40 -5.77
CA THR A 101 8.33 19.66 -6.54
C THR A 101 6.99 19.96 -7.21
N ALA A 102 6.32 18.93 -7.74
CA ALA A 102 5.04 19.09 -8.42
C ALA A 102 3.87 19.36 -7.47
N LEU A 103 3.98 18.96 -6.20
CA LEU A 103 2.91 19.02 -5.21
C LEU A 103 3.32 19.85 -3.98
N PRO A 104 3.70 21.13 -4.15
CA PRO A 104 4.27 21.97 -3.09
C PRO A 104 3.26 22.33 -1.99
N TRP A 105 1.99 22.03 -2.20
CA TRP A 105 0.89 22.25 -1.26
C TRP A 105 0.74 21.11 -0.25
N ALA A 106 1.45 19.99 -0.43
CA ALA A 106 1.44 18.87 0.49
C ALA A 106 2.76 18.80 1.29
N SER A 107 2.65 18.58 2.59
CA SER A 107 3.81 18.30 3.44
C SER A 107 4.34 16.90 3.13
N TRP A 108 5.61 16.80 2.74
CA TRP A 108 6.26 15.52 2.48
C TRP A 108 6.54 14.76 3.77
N ILE A 109 6.21 13.46 3.78
CA ILE A 109 6.57 12.54 4.85
C ILE A 109 7.43 11.43 4.24
N ASP A 110 8.69 11.37 4.65
CA ASP A 110 9.65 10.37 4.20
C ASP A 110 9.53 9.10 5.04
N LEU A 111 9.40 7.97 4.37
CA LEU A 111 9.37 6.64 5.01
C LEU A 111 10.63 5.82 4.77
N THR A 112 11.60 6.31 4.01
CA THR A 112 12.76 5.51 3.60
C THR A 112 13.59 5.03 4.79
N ASP A 113 13.73 5.86 5.82
CA ASP A 113 14.44 5.50 7.06
C ASP A 113 13.60 4.64 8.04
N SER A 114 12.29 4.55 7.78
CA SER A 114 11.35 3.79 8.64
C SER A 114 11.05 2.40 8.10
N LEU A 115 11.63 2.04 6.95
CA LEU A 115 11.37 0.78 6.24
C LEU A 115 12.67 0.07 5.86
N THR A 116 12.58 -1.25 5.84
CA THR A 116 13.63 -2.16 5.37
C THR A 116 13.04 -3.22 4.46
N ILE A 117 13.86 -4.01 3.79
CA ILE A 117 13.35 -5.14 2.97
C ILE A 117 12.60 -6.18 3.80
N ASP A 118 12.92 -6.33 5.08
CA ASP A 118 12.26 -7.29 5.99
C ASP A 118 10.82 -6.89 6.34
N ASP A 119 10.43 -5.65 6.02
CA ASP A 119 9.07 -5.16 6.21
C ASP A 119 8.13 -5.52 5.05
N TYR A 120 8.64 -6.20 4.03
CA TYR A 120 7.88 -6.67 2.87
C TYR A 120 7.74 -8.19 2.87
N TYR A 121 6.60 -8.70 2.37
CA TYR A 121 6.46 -10.13 2.10
C TYR A 121 7.48 -10.58 1.05
N ARG A 122 8.09 -11.74 1.25
CA ARG A 122 9.10 -12.27 0.30
C ARG A 122 8.55 -12.56 -1.08
N THR A 123 7.29 -12.95 -1.17
CA THR A 123 6.66 -13.41 -2.41
C THR A 123 5.54 -12.50 -2.91
N ASP A 124 5.25 -11.40 -2.21
CA ASP A 124 4.25 -10.40 -2.57
C ASP A 124 4.86 -8.99 -2.75
N LEU A 125 4.09 -8.09 -3.36
CA LEU A 125 4.52 -6.69 -3.49
C LEU A 125 4.35 -5.91 -2.20
N HIS A 126 3.38 -6.28 -1.36
CA HIS A 126 3.01 -5.51 -0.21
C HIS A 126 3.97 -5.66 0.97
N TRP A 127 3.87 -4.73 1.87
CA TRP A 127 4.49 -4.76 3.17
C TRP A 127 3.70 -5.60 4.18
N ARG A 128 4.33 -5.90 5.31
CA ARG A 128 3.81 -6.77 6.38
C ARG A 128 3.31 -5.89 7.53
N GLN A 129 2.01 -5.93 7.83
CA GLN A 129 1.40 -5.03 8.80
C GLN A 129 2.12 -5.01 10.15
N GLU A 130 2.52 -6.17 10.65
CA GLU A 130 3.17 -6.33 11.96
C GLU A 130 4.56 -5.67 12.04
N LYS A 131 5.11 -5.22 10.92
CA LYS A 131 6.40 -4.52 10.83
C LYS A 131 6.23 -3.00 10.65
N LEU A 132 5.03 -2.50 10.47
CA LEU A 132 4.81 -1.12 10.02
C LEU A 132 4.67 -0.09 11.15
N LEU A 133 4.77 -0.46 12.43
CA LEU A 133 4.65 0.50 13.53
C LEU A 133 5.64 1.66 13.44
N PRO A 134 6.93 1.47 13.05
CA PRO A 134 7.84 2.60 12.84
C PRO A 134 7.34 3.57 11.77
N ALA A 135 6.88 3.07 10.63
CA ALA A 135 6.31 3.89 9.55
C ALA A 135 5.00 4.58 9.97
N ALA A 136 4.14 3.89 10.73
CA ALA A 136 2.91 4.47 11.27
C ALA A 136 3.20 5.60 12.25
N LYS A 137 4.20 5.46 13.14
CA LYS A 137 4.64 6.52 14.04
C LYS A 137 5.21 7.71 13.27
N THR A 138 6.03 7.48 12.25
CA THR A 138 6.58 8.55 11.40
C THR A 138 5.45 9.39 10.77
N ILE A 139 4.41 8.74 10.23
CA ILE A 139 3.26 9.44 9.65
C ILE A 139 2.43 10.13 10.74
N ALA A 140 2.12 9.44 11.84
CA ALA A 140 1.32 10.00 12.93
C ALA A 140 1.99 11.25 13.53
N ASP A 141 3.29 11.20 13.82
CA ASP A 141 4.06 12.31 14.36
C ASP A 141 4.05 13.52 13.43
N ALA A 142 4.28 13.29 12.11
CA ALA A 142 4.25 14.36 11.11
C ALA A 142 2.86 15.01 11.00
N MET A 143 1.79 14.24 11.21
CA MET A 143 0.40 14.70 11.15
C MET A 143 -0.12 15.20 12.52
N GLY A 144 0.68 15.09 13.58
CA GLY A 144 0.28 15.46 14.95
C GLY A 144 -0.88 14.60 15.46
N ALA A 145 -0.90 13.33 15.08
CA ALA A 145 -1.79 12.30 15.60
C ALA A 145 -1.06 11.49 16.68
N VAL A 146 -1.80 10.97 17.64
CA VAL A 146 -1.24 10.14 18.72
C VAL A 146 -1.73 8.71 18.52
N ILE A 147 -0.81 7.79 18.34
CA ILE A 147 -1.07 6.35 18.25
C ILE A 147 -0.23 5.62 19.31
N SER A 148 -0.72 4.51 19.81
CA SER A 148 0.04 3.64 20.72
C SER A 148 0.84 2.60 19.94
N ASP A 149 1.63 1.83 20.66
CA ASP A 149 2.31 0.62 20.18
C ASP A 149 1.78 -0.63 20.91
N ASP A 150 0.68 -0.47 21.64
CA ASP A 150 0.02 -1.57 22.37
C ASP A 150 -0.87 -2.36 21.40
N PHE A 151 -0.24 -3.29 20.67
CA PHE A 151 -0.91 -4.18 19.75
C PHE A 151 -0.59 -5.63 20.09
N THR A 152 -1.56 -6.51 19.87
CA THR A 152 -1.38 -7.95 19.88
C THR A 152 -1.24 -8.46 18.46
N GLU A 153 -0.13 -9.17 18.19
CA GLU A 153 0.07 -9.82 16.89
C GLU A 153 -0.75 -11.12 16.83
N GLN A 154 -1.48 -11.28 15.76
CA GLN A 154 -2.21 -12.49 15.37
C GLN A 154 -1.62 -13.04 14.08
N GLU A 155 -1.68 -14.35 13.84
CA GLU A 155 -1.19 -14.99 12.63
C GLU A 155 -2.30 -15.87 12.01
N LEU A 156 -2.45 -15.82 10.68
CA LEU A 156 -3.34 -16.74 9.98
C LEU A 156 -2.75 -18.16 9.96
N ASP A 157 -3.53 -19.14 10.36
CA ASP A 157 -3.13 -20.56 10.29
C ASP A 157 -3.24 -21.11 8.86
N ARG A 158 -2.54 -20.47 7.94
CA ARG A 158 -2.40 -20.94 6.55
C ARG A 158 -1.14 -20.41 5.91
N ASP A 159 -0.64 -21.14 4.94
CA ASP A 159 0.48 -20.71 4.10
C ASP A 159 0.06 -19.59 3.14
N TYR A 160 0.93 -18.60 3.00
CA TYR A 160 0.77 -17.48 2.09
C TYR A 160 1.84 -17.51 1.00
N TYR A 161 1.37 -17.45 -0.23
CA TYR A 161 2.15 -17.22 -1.44
C TYR A 161 1.58 -15.99 -2.14
N GLY A 162 2.36 -14.93 -2.20
CA GLY A 162 1.93 -13.67 -2.77
C GLY A 162 1.92 -13.65 -4.31
N LEU A 163 1.56 -12.50 -4.85
CA LEU A 163 1.39 -12.28 -6.28
C LEU A 163 2.63 -12.63 -7.10
N TYR A 164 3.82 -12.28 -6.61
CA TYR A 164 5.08 -12.52 -7.33
C TYR A 164 5.45 -14.00 -7.42
N TYR A 165 5.05 -14.81 -6.45
CA TYR A 165 5.16 -16.25 -6.57
C TYR A 165 4.40 -16.77 -7.80
N GLY A 166 3.19 -16.24 -8.03
CA GLY A 166 2.39 -16.56 -9.20
C GLY A 166 3.09 -16.23 -10.52
N TYR A 167 3.97 -15.24 -10.59
CA TYR A 167 4.75 -14.92 -11.79
C TYR A 167 6.01 -15.77 -11.93
N ALA A 168 6.77 -15.95 -10.86
CA ALA A 168 8.07 -16.60 -10.91
C ALA A 168 8.00 -18.12 -10.77
N ALA A 169 7.00 -18.66 -10.04
CA ALA A 169 6.87 -20.07 -9.71
C ALA A 169 8.20 -20.70 -9.19
N LEU A 170 8.96 -19.92 -8.42
CA LEU A 170 10.22 -20.37 -7.82
C LEU A 170 9.95 -21.24 -6.58
N PRO A 171 10.83 -22.18 -6.25
CA PRO A 171 10.69 -23.03 -5.06
C PRO A 171 11.07 -22.26 -3.80
N VAL A 172 10.27 -21.24 -3.46
CA VAL A 172 10.39 -20.46 -2.20
C VAL A 172 9.45 -21.04 -1.15
N LYS A 173 9.87 -20.95 0.11
CA LYS A 173 9.02 -21.37 1.23
C LYS A 173 7.86 -20.39 1.39
N PRO A 174 6.68 -20.87 1.78
CA PRO A 174 5.56 -19.99 2.11
C PRO A 174 5.91 -19.09 3.29
N GLU A 175 5.12 -18.04 3.41
CA GLU A 175 5.10 -17.14 4.56
C GLU A 175 3.78 -17.30 5.31
N LYS A 176 3.62 -16.54 6.37
CA LYS A 176 2.34 -16.38 7.07
C LYS A 176 1.93 -14.90 6.97
N ILE A 177 0.64 -14.63 7.01
CA ILE A 177 0.14 -13.28 7.22
C ILE A 177 -0.07 -13.10 8.71
N SER A 178 0.68 -12.14 9.29
CA SER A 178 0.41 -11.62 10.63
C SER A 178 -0.35 -10.30 10.52
N TYR A 179 -1.17 -10.01 11.52
CA TYR A 179 -1.92 -8.78 11.63
C TYR A 179 -2.01 -8.32 13.09
N LEU A 180 -2.17 -7.02 13.30
CA LEU A 180 -2.12 -6.39 14.61
C LEU A 180 -3.53 -6.05 15.09
N THR A 181 -3.86 -6.40 16.33
CA THR A 181 -5.14 -6.08 16.95
C THR A 181 -4.94 -5.31 18.26
N ASN A 182 -5.90 -4.49 18.58
CA ASN A 182 -6.14 -3.90 19.90
C ASN A 182 -7.62 -3.54 20.02
N ASP A 183 -8.02 -3.08 21.21
CA ASP A 183 -9.43 -2.72 21.48
C ASP A 183 -10.00 -1.73 20.46
N THR A 184 -9.19 -0.78 19.98
CA THR A 184 -9.62 0.21 18.98
C THR A 184 -9.94 -0.45 17.64
N ILE A 185 -9.07 -1.32 17.15
CA ILE A 185 -9.28 -2.04 15.88
C ILE A 185 -10.44 -3.02 15.98
N GLU A 186 -10.57 -3.74 17.09
CA GLU A 186 -11.62 -4.75 17.30
C GLU A 186 -13.01 -4.13 17.39
N ASN A 187 -13.13 -2.92 17.97
CA ASN A 187 -14.39 -2.20 18.10
C ASN A 187 -14.69 -1.28 16.91
N ALA A 188 -13.77 -1.14 15.96
CA ALA A 188 -13.95 -0.28 14.79
C ALA A 188 -15.04 -0.82 13.84
N VAL A 189 -15.71 0.12 13.18
CA VAL A 189 -16.76 -0.19 12.21
C VAL A 189 -16.33 0.26 10.84
N VAL A 190 -16.16 -0.68 9.92
CA VAL A 190 -15.85 -0.39 8.50
C VAL A 190 -17.16 -0.33 7.72
N THR A 191 -17.38 0.77 7.01
CA THR A 191 -18.51 0.87 6.06
C THR A 191 -17.97 0.85 4.64
N ASN A 192 -18.36 -0.16 3.86
CA ASN A 192 -18.04 -0.28 2.45
C ASN A 192 -19.13 0.36 1.61
N PHE A 193 -18.81 1.42 0.88
CA PHE A 193 -19.78 2.19 0.09
C PHE A 193 -20.18 1.53 -1.24
N GLU A 194 -19.45 0.53 -1.69
CA GLU A 194 -19.86 -0.25 -2.89
C GLU A 194 -20.98 -1.22 -2.58
N THR A 195 -20.97 -1.82 -1.39
CA THR A 195 -21.93 -2.84 -0.97
C THR A 195 -22.95 -2.33 0.06
N ASN A 196 -22.71 -1.16 0.64
CA ASN A 196 -23.48 -0.61 1.77
C ASN A 196 -23.45 -1.50 3.02
N GLN A 197 -22.41 -2.34 3.14
CA GLN A 197 -22.26 -3.26 4.28
C GLN A 197 -21.32 -2.69 5.32
N LYS A 198 -21.58 -3.06 6.58
CA LYS A 198 -20.69 -2.83 7.71
C LYS A 198 -19.94 -4.11 8.03
N THR A 199 -18.62 -4.00 8.18
CA THR A 199 -17.72 -5.11 8.45
C THR A 199 -16.74 -4.74 9.56
N ALA A 200 -15.98 -5.73 10.03
CA ALA A 200 -14.78 -5.50 10.84
C ALA A 200 -13.61 -5.00 9.95
N VAL A 201 -12.53 -4.57 10.59
CA VAL A 201 -11.29 -4.17 9.90
C VAL A 201 -10.69 -5.35 9.14
N TYR A 202 -10.71 -6.55 9.72
CA TYR A 202 -10.19 -7.77 9.10
C TYR A 202 -11.34 -8.66 8.63
N ASP A 203 -11.39 -8.87 7.33
CA ASP A 203 -12.38 -9.72 6.66
C ASP A 203 -11.88 -11.18 6.63
N MET A 204 -12.34 -11.97 7.60
CA MET A 204 -11.89 -13.35 7.73
C MET A 204 -12.41 -14.29 6.63
N GLU A 205 -13.49 -13.91 5.93
CA GLU A 205 -13.93 -14.65 4.73
C GLU A 205 -12.94 -14.46 3.59
N LYS A 206 -12.44 -13.23 3.40
CA LYS A 206 -11.36 -12.94 2.46
C LYS A 206 -10.05 -13.59 2.86
N ALA A 207 -9.72 -13.63 4.17
CA ALA A 207 -8.57 -14.36 4.68
C ALA A 207 -8.56 -15.84 4.28
N ALA A 208 -9.73 -16.47 4.22
CA ALA A 208 -9.90 -17.85 3.75
C ALA A 208 -9.90 -17.98 2.21
N GLY A 209 -9.96 -16.86 1.49
CA GLY A 209 -10.08 -16.80 0.04
C GLY A 209 -8.79 -17.14 -0.71
N LYS A 210 -8.78 -16.83 -2.02
CA LYS A 210 -7.65 -17.11 -2.91
C LYS A 210 -6.45 -16.21 -2.61
N ASP A 211 -6.71 -14.94 -2.32
CA ASP A 211 -5.72 -13.96 -1.90
C ASP A 211 -6.00 -13.54 -0.46
N PRO A 212 -5.29 -14.13 0.54
CA PRO A 212 -5.52 -13.80 1.95
C PRO A 212 -5.21 -12.36 2.32
N TYR A 213 -4.38 -11.65 1.55
CA TYR A 213 -4.08 -10.25 1.80
C TYR A 213 -5.32 -9.35 1.67
N GLU A 214 -6.33 -9.77 0.90
CA GLU A 214 -7.61 -9.07 0.82
C GLU A 214 -8.37 -9.01 2.15
N MET A 215 -7.91 -9.71 3.21
CA MET A 215 -8.49 -9.58 4.55
C MET A 215 -8.39 -8.15 5.10
N PHE A 216 -7.36 -7.42 4.72
CA PHE A 216 -7.19 -6.04 5.12
C PHE A 216 -8.22 -5.15 4.41
N LEU A 217 -9.24 -4.71 5.16
CA LEU A 217 -10.33 -3.84 4.70
C LEU A 217 -11.07 -4.36 3.45
N SER A 218 -11.23 -5.70 3.36
CA SER A 218 -11.88 -6.38 2.23
C SER A 218 -11.23 -6.15 0.87
N GLY A 219 -9.94 -5.76 0.84
CA GLY A 219 -9.14 -5.64 -0.39
C GLY A 219 -9.34 -4.34 -1.17
N SER A 220 -9.53 -4.48 -2.49
CA SER A 220 -9.62 -3.34 -3.42
C SER A 220 -11.02 -2.75 -3.46
N VAL A 221 -11.31 -1.84 -2.53
CA VAL A 221 -12.57 -1.09 -2.44
C VAL A 221 -12.32 0.38 -2.81
N SER A 222 -13.20 0.97 -3.64
CA SER A 222 -13.05 2.34 -4.12
C SER A 222 -13.24 3.40 -3.02
N LEU A 223 -14.15 3.13 -2.08
CA LEU A 223 -14.46 4.03 -0.97
C LEU A 223 -14.92 3.23 0.24
N LEU A 224 -14.28 3.45 1.37
CA LEU A 224 -14.72 2.95 2.67
C LEU A 224 -14.39 3.94 3.79
N THR A 225 -15.08 3.81 4.92
CA THR A 225 -14.75 4.50 6.16
C THR A 225 -14.47 3.50 7.27
N ILE A 226 -13.56 3.87 8.17
CA ILE A 226 -13.30 3.18 9.43
C ILE A 226 -13.68 4.16 10.53
N GLU A 227 -14.69 3.85 11.31
CA GLU A 227 -15.13 4.64 12.45
C GLU A 227 -14.55 4.06 13.73
N ASN A 228 -13.99 4.93 14.59
CA ASN A 228 -13.51 4.60 15.92
C ASN A 228 -14.52 5.10 16.97
N PRO A 229 -15.40 4.23 17.48
CA PRO A 229 -16.42 4.65 18.47
C PRO A 229 -15.85 5.12 19.80
N SER A 230 -14.60 4.76 20.10
CA SER A 230 -13.91 5.09 21.36
C SER A 230 -12.88 6.21 21.20
N ALA A 231 -12.91 6.94 20.09
CA ALA A 231 -11.93 7.99 19.82
C ALA A 231 -11.93 9.08 20.89
N ALA A 232 -10.76 9.42 21.39
CA ALA A 232 -10.55 10.55 22.31
C ALA A 232 -10.45 11.91 21.58
N THR A 233 -10.63 11.93 20.26
CA THR A 233 -10.49 13.10 19.40
C THR A 233 -11.63 13.18 18.40
N ASP A 234 -11.88 14.37 17.84
CA ASP A 234 -12.79 14.59 16.71
C ASP A 234 -12.06 14.71 15.37
N LYS A 235 -10.76 14.44 15.35
CA LYS A 235 -9.97 14.47 14.11
C LYS A 235 -10.45 13.41 13.14
N GLU A 236 -10.49 13.77 11.87
CA GLU A 236 -10.75 12.86 10.77
C GLU A 236 -9.58 12.84 9.79
N LEU A 237 -9.34 11.69 9.19
CA LEU A 237 -8.32 11.48 8.17
C LEU A 237 -8.97 11.02 6.87
N VAL A 238 -8.56 11.60 5.75
CA VAL A 238 -8.88 11.09 4.41
C VAL A 238 -7.58 10.60 3.79
N ILE A 239 -7.54 9.33 3.37
CA ILE A 239 -6.38 8.74 2.67
C ILE A 239 -6.77 8.50 1.21
N LEU A 240 -6.15 9.24 0.29
CA LEU A 240 -6.14 8.86 -1.12
C LEU A 240 -5.04 7.82 -1.30
N ARG A 241 -5.40 6.64 -1.85
CA ARG A 241 -4.59 5.47 -1.60
C ARG A 241 -4.47 4.50 -2.78
N ASP A 242 -3.52 3.58 -2.66
CA ASP A 242 -3.53 2.29 -3.33
C ASP A 242 -3.71 1.14 -2.30
N SER A 243 -3.45 -0.11 -2.71
CA SER A 243 -3.68 -1.30 -1.87
C SER A 243 -2.79 -1.39 -0.62
N PHE A 244 -1.65 -0.73 -0.60
CA PHE A 244 -0.76 -0.71 0.57
C PHE A 244 -1.43 -0.10 1.80
N ALA A 245 -2.29 0.91 1.60
CA ALA A 245 -3.01 1.53 2.71
C ALA A 245 -4.01 0.60 3.40
N SER A 246 -4.42 -0.51 2.78
CA SER A 246 -5.40 -1.41 3.38
C SER A 246 -4.90 -2.05 4.68
N SER A 247 -3.64 -2.47 4.73
CA SER A 247 -3.02 -2.98 5.95
C SER A 247 -2.50 -1.86 6.86
N PHE A 248 -2.23 -0.67 6.32
CA PHE A 248 -1.61 0.43 7.06
C PHE A 248 -2.61 1.31 7.82
N ALA A 249 -3.74 1.67 7.20
CA ALA A 249 -4.69 2.61 7.78
C ALA A 249 -5.21 2.22 9.17
N PRO A 250 -5.44 0.93 9.50
CA PRO A 250 -5.85 0.52 10.84
C PRO A 250 -4.88 0.93 11.94
N LEU A 251 -3.58 1.01 11.65
CA LEU A 251 -2.54 1.39 12.62
C LEU A 251 -2.60 2.88 13.01
N LEU A 252 -3.27 3.70 12.21
CA LEU A 252 -3.46 5.13 12.51
C LEU A 252 -4.78 5.42 13.26
N LEU A 253 -5.63 4.41 13.47
CA LEU A 253 -7.02 4.61 13.86
C LEU A 253 -7.17 5.25 15.26
N GLU A 254 -6.25 5.01 16.18
CA GLU A 254 -6.29 5.63 17.51
C GLU A 254 -6.17 7.16 17.47
N GLY A 255 -5.46 7.68 16.47
CA GLY A 255 -5.28 9.11 16.25
C GLY A 255 -6.50 9.84 15.66
N TYR A 256 -7.56 9.10 15.28
CA TYR A 256 -8.68 9.64 14.53
C TYR A 256 -10.03 9.05 14.95
N ALA A 257 -11.07 9.89 14.93
CA ALA A 257 -12.45 9.44 15.10
C ALA A 257 -12.97 8.69 13.87
N LYS A 258 -12.47 9.06 12.69
CA LYS A 258 -12.84 8.42 11.42
C LYS A 258 -11.68 8.51 10.43
N ILE A 259 -11.43 7.41 9.71
CA ILE A 259 -10.55 7.37 8.56
C ILE A 259 -11.40 7.05 7.32
N THR A 260 -11.32 7.87 6.29
CA THR A 260 -11.95 7.64 4.99
C THR A 260 -10.87 7.24 3.98
N LEU A 261 -10.97 6.07 3.38
CA LEU A 261 -10.04 5.61 2.35
C LEU A 261 -10.70 5.73 0.98
N VAL A 262 -10.01 6.39 0.06
CA VAL A 262 -10.46 6.61 -1.31
C VAL A 262 -9.41 6.12 -2.29
N ASP A 263 -9.80 5.17 -3.14
CA ASP A 263 -8.96 4.71 -4.24
C ASP A 263 -9.44 5.35 -5.56
N ILE A 264 -8.75 6.40 -5.98
CA ILE A 264 -9.11 7.15 -7.19
C ILE A 264 -8.79 6.41 -8.49
N ARG A 265 -8.26 5.19 -8.42
CA ARG A 265 -8.18 4.28 -9.56
C ARG A 265 -9.56 3.71 -9.90
N TYR A 266 -10.43 3.55 -8.91
CA TYR A 266 -11.78 3.01 -9.02
C TYR A 266 -12.86 4.08 -8.89
N LEU A 267 -12.70 5.07 -8.00
CA LEU A 267 -13.58 6.23 -7.88
C LEU A 267 -13.00 7.42 -8.64
N PRO A 268 -13.55 7.85 -9.79
CA PRO A 268 -13.02 9.00 -10.51
C PRO A 268 -12.92 10.24 -9.63
N SER A 269 -11.76 10.90 -9.62
CA SER A 269 -11.48 12.09 -8.80
C SER A 269 -12.52 13.21 -9.02
N ALA A 270 -13.07 13.34 -10.23
CA ALA A 270 -14.12 14.32 -10.55
C ALA A 270 -15.40 14.13 -9.72
N ARG A 271 -15.67 12.93 -9.19
CA ARG A 271 -16.85 12.58 -8.39
C ARG A 271 -16.59 12.56 -6.89
N LEU A 272 -15.36 12.79 -6.44
CA LEU A 272 -14.96 12.66 -5.04
C LEU A 272 -15.85 13.50 -4.10
N GLY A 273 -16.16 14.75 -4.47
CA GLY A 273 -17.03 15.65 -3.69
C GLY A 273 -18.49 15.21 -3.54
N SER A 274 -18.94 14.15 -4.25
CA SER A 274 -20.26 13.56 -4.03
C SER A 274 -20.28 12.61 -2.83
N PHE A 275 -19.10 12.22 -2.32
CA PHE A 275 -18.94 11.22 -1.26
C PHE A 275 -18.18 11.75 -0.07
N VAL A 276 -17.25 12.67 -0.28
CA VAL A 276 -16.39 13.23 0.77
C VAL A 276 -16.53 14.75 0.76
N THR A 277 -16.84 15.31 1.93
CA THR A 277 -16.80 16.76 2.16
C THR A 277 -15.50 17.10 2.85
N PHE A 278 -14.74 18.01 2.27
CA PHE A 278 -13.46 18.47 2.82
C PHE A 278 -13.66 19.79 3.56
N ASP A 279 -13.27 19.85 4.82
CA ASP A 279 -13.37 21.05 5.66
C ASP A 279 -12.10 21.25 6.51
N LYS A 280 -11.83 20.35 7.48
CA LYS A 280 -10.74 20.47 8.46
C LYS A 280 -9.96 19.16 8.67
N GLN A 281 -10.20 18.15 7.86
CA GLN A 281 -9.54 16.85 7.96
C GLN A 281 -8.04 16.95 7.67
N ASP A 282 -7.29 15.99 8.17
CA ASP A 282 -6.00 15.64 7.59
C ASP A 282 -6.25 14.86 6.29
N VAL A 283 -5.50 15.15 5.22
CA VAL A 283 -5.59 14.48 3.93
C VAL A 283 -4.23 13.96 3.55
N LEU A 284 -4.11 12.64 3.46
CA LEU A 284 -2.86 11.94 3.13
C LEU A 284 -2.96 11.31 1.74
N PHE A 285 -2.06 11.68 0.84
CA PHE A 285 -1.82 10.96 -0.40
C PHE A 285 -0.77 9.88 -0.11
N LEU A 286 -1.20 8.62 -0.10
CA LEU A 286 -0.39 7.45 0.25
C LEU A 286 -0.36 6.48 -0.92
N TYR A 287 0.72 6.52 -1.70
CA TYR A 287 0.86 5.71 -2.91
C TYR A 287 2.23 5.06 -2.99
N SER A 288 2.28 3.88 -3.56
CA SER A 288 3.51 3.15 -3.81
C SER A 288 4.17 3.56 -5.13
N VAL A 289 5.49 3.45 -5.20
CA VAL A 289 6.28 3.67 -6.42
C VAL A 289 5.71 2.89 -7.62
N PRO A 290 5.37 1.58 -7.52
CA PRO A 290 4.82 0.85 -8.67
C PRO A 290 3.53 1.45 -9.23
N VAL A 291 2.65 1.98 -8.37
CA VAL A 291 1.40 2.60 -8.84
C VAL A 291 1.67 3.95 -9.51
N LEU A 292 2.59 4.75 -8.97
CA LEU A 292 2.93 6.05 -9.55
C LEU A 292 3.72 5.92 -10.85
N ASN A 293 4.60 4.91 -10.95
CA ASN A 293 5.35 4.61 -12.17
C ASN A 293 4.48 3.97 -13.27
N ASN A 294 3.24 3.54 -12.93
CA ASN A 294 2.25 2.94 -13.83
C ASN A 294 0.85 3.53 -13.50
N SER A 295 0.70 4.84 -13.62
CA SER A 295 -0.42 5.60 -13.07
C SER A 295 -1.66 5.68 -13.96
N GLU A 296 -1.70 5.00 -15.10
CA GLU A 296 -2.78 5.10 -16.10
C GLU A 296 -4.17 4.77 -15.52
N THR A 297 -4.22 4.06 -14.41
CA THR A 297 -5.46 3.74 -13.72
C THR A 297 -5.94 4.84 -12.77
N ILE A 298 -5.11 5.81 -12.40
CA ILE A 298 -5.50 6.97 -11.57
C ILE A 298 -6.40 7.90 -12.40
N LYS A 299 -7.62 8.21 -11.91
CA LYS A 299 -8.68 8.88 -12.69
C LYS A 299 -9.04 10.26 -12.16
#